data_0d142bc235c9d171b263326d1230fdf7
#
_entry.id   0d142bc235c9d171b263326d1230fdf7
#
_cell.length_a   1.000
_cell.length_b   1.000
_cell.length_c   1.000
_cell.angle_alpha   90.00
_cell.angle_beta   90.00
_cell.angle_gamma   90.00
#
_symmetry.space_group_name_H-M   'P 1'
#
loop_
_entity.id
_entity.type
_entity.pdbx_description
1 polymer ?
#
loop_
_entity_poly.entity_id
_entity_poly.type
_entity_poly.pdbx_seq_one_letter_code
_entity_poly.pdbx_strand_id
1 'polypeptide(L)'
;MNKPTSDLSLFTHQLHLSVGDKLKYACWLILSNLFFLTNIPYPNFLKVLLLRMMGAQVGHGVVIKPWVKIKLPWKLSLGNQVWLGESCWIDNISEVRIGNNVCISQGALLLTGNHDYAKRS
;
A
#
# COMPACT_ATOMS: atom_id res chain seq x y z
N MET A 1 -35.73 6.96 -8.72
CA MET A 1 -35.46 7.01 -7.30
C MET A 1 -34.76 5.77 -6.79
N ASN A 2 -34.87 4.71 -7.50
CA ASN A 2 -34.21 3.49 -7.06
C ASN A 2 -32.71 3.58 -7.07
N LYS A 3 -32.19 4.35 -7.97
CA LYS A 3 -30.75 4.40 -8.11
C LYS A 3 -30.04 4.94 -6.89
N PRO A 4 -30.43 6.06 -6.31
CA PRO A 4 -29.79 6.49 -5.08
C PRO A 4 -29.95 5.47 -3.96
N THR A 5 -31.12 4.86 -3.89
CA THR A 5 -31.36 3.83 -2.89
C THR A 5 -30.47 2.63 -3.12
N SER A 6 -30.34 2.23 -4.39
CA SER A 6 -29.45 1.13 -4.73
C SER A 6 -28.01 1.45 -4.39
N ASP A 7 -27.59 2.66 -4.72
CA ASP A 7 -26.23 3.07 -4.41
C ASP A 7 -25.97 3.07 -2.92
N LEU A 8 -26.93 3.54 -2.15
CA LEU A 8 -26.80 3.50 -0.70
C LEU A 8 -26.73 2.08 -0.18
N SER A 9 -27.54 1.22 -0.75
CA SER A 9 -27.56 -0.16 -0.35
C SER A 9 -26.22 -0.82 -0.60
N LEU A 10 -25.66 -0.61 -1.79
CA LEU A 10 -24.35 -1.12 -2.11
C LEU A 10 -23.28 -0.52 -1.21
N PHE A 11 -23.37 0.78 -1.00
CA PHE A 11 -22.42 1.46 -0.15
C PHE A 11 -22.48 0.91 1.27
N THR A 12 -23.67 0.74 1.80
CA THR A 12 -23.85 0.19 3.12
C THR A 12 -23.31 -1.22 3.20
N HIS A 13 -23.56 -2.02 2.17
CA HIS A 13 -23.07 -3.38 2.11
C HIS A 13 -21.55 -3.40 2.10
N GLN A 14 -20.96 -2.56 1.29
CA GLN A 14 -19.50 -2.45 1.23
C GLN A 14 -18.94 -1.96 2.56
N LEU A 15 -19.58 -1.00 3.18
CA LEU A 15 -19.17 -0.55 4.49
C LEU A 15 -19.20 -1.68 5.49
N HIS A 16 -20.27 -2.42 5.46
CA HIS A 16 -20.45 -3.53 6.38
C HIS A 16 -19.37 -4.58 6.19
N LEU A 17 -19.09 -4.92 4.93
CA LEU A 17 -18.08 -5.90 4.62
C LEU A 17 -16.67 -5.39 4.88
N SER A 18 -16.48 -4.10 4.78
CA SER A 18 -15.16 -3.51 4.84
C SER A 18 -14.91 -2.66 6.08
N VAL A 19 -15.71 -2.84 7.11
CA VAL A 19 -15.48 -2.13 8.37
C VAL A 19 -14.07 -2.43 8.88
N GLY A 20 -13.69 -3.70 8.84
CA GLY A 20 -12.34 -4.09 9.22
C GLY A 20 -11.28 -3.43 8.36
N ASP A 21 -11.54 -3.36 7.05
CA ASP A 21 -10.59 -2.72 6.14
C ASP A 21 -10.51 -1.23 6.39
N LYS A 22 -11.60 -0.60 6.71
CA LYS A 22 -11.58 0.83 7.03
C LYS A 22 -10.80 1.11 8.29
N LEU A 23 -10.97 0.27 9.29
CA LEU A 23 -10.19 0.38 10.52
C LEU A 23 -8.71 0.13 10.24
N LYS A 24 -8.41 -0.86 9.41
CA LYS A 24 -7.04 -1.11 8.99
C LYS A 24 -6.47 0.11 8.28
N TYR A 25 -7.24 0.68 7.38
CA TYR A 25 -6.77 1.81 6.61
C TYR A 25 -6.51 3.02 7.52
N ALA A 26 -7.42 3.29 8.45
CA ALA A 26 -7.22 4.37 9.39
C ALA A 26 -5.96 4.13 10.23
N CYS A 27 -5.78 2.92 10.71
CA CYS A 27 -4.59 2.56 11.47
C CYS A 27 -3.34 2.73 10.61
N TRP A 28 -3.40 2.27 9.37
CA TRP A 28 -2.27 2.38 8.46
C TRP A 28 -1.94 3.83 8.15
N LEU A 29 -2.95 4.68 7.97
CA LEU A 29 -2.70 6.10 7.74
C LEU A 29 -1.93 6.72 8.90
N ILE A 30 -2.31 6.37 10.12
CA ILE A 30 -1.60 6.88 11.29
C ILE A 30 -0.18 6.35 11.31
N LEU A 31 0.00 5.06 11.16
CA LEU A 31 1.33 4.45 11.20
C LEU A 31 2.20 4.95 10.05
N SER A 32 1.60 5.08 8.88
CA SER A 32 2.33 5.55 7.70
C SER A 32 2.83 6.98 7.91
N ASN A 33 1.98 7.84 8.42
CA ASN A 33 2.37 9.23 8.65
C ASN A 33 3.41 9.35 9.77
N LEU A 34 3.36 8.48 10.75
CA LEU A 34 4.30 8.55 11.87
C LEU A 34 5.66 7.94 11.54
N PHE A 35 5.68 6.86 10.75
CA PHE A 35 6.90 6.07 10.58
C PHE A 35 7.44 6.05 9.16
N PHE A 36 6.60 6.28 8.17
CA PHE A 36 7.04 6.22 6.76
C PHE A 36 7.17 7.60 6.15
N LEU A 37 6.19 8.44 6.35
CA LEU A 37 6.16 9.79 5.76
C LEU A 37 6.70 10.79 6.77
N THR A 38 7.99 10.66 7.06
CA THR A 38 8.63 11.44 8.08
C THR A 38 10.12 11.54 7.80
N ASN A 39 10.74 12.59 8.31
CA ASN A 39 12.18 12.76 8.22
C ASN A 39 12.94 11.99 9.30
N ILE A 40 12.23 11.39 10.24
CA ILE A 40 12.88 10.63 11.29
C ILE A 40 13.43 9.34 10.70
N PRO A 41 14.71 9.03 10.89
CA PRO A 41 15.33 7.85 10.28
C PRO A 41 15.03 6.58 11.06
N TYR A 42 13.82 6.10 10.94
CA TYR A 42 13.48 4.83 11.57
C TYR A 42 14.19 3.69 10.87
N PRO A 43 14.57 2.64 11.64
CA PRO A 43 15.25 1.49 11.02
C PRO A 43 14.31 0.72 10.10
N ASN A 44 14.93 0.10 9.09
CA ASN A 44 14.17 -0.69 8.11
C ASN A 44 13.35 -1.79 8.74
N PHE A 45 13.91 -2.48 9.73
CA PHE A 45 13.19 -3.61 10.30
C PHE A 45 11.87 -3.18 10.93
N LEU A 46 11.83 -1.97 11.47
CA LEU A 46 10.59 -1.46 12.04
C LEU A 46 9.56 -1.23 10.97
N LYS A 47 9.97 -0.62 9.85
CA LYS A 47 9.06 -0.39 8.73
C LYS A 47 8.54 -1.70 8.15
N VAL A 48 9.43 -2.67 7.99
CA VAL A 48 9.04 -3.98 7.48
C VAL A 48 8.08 -4.65 8.44
N LEU A 49 8.35 -4.56 9.74
CA LEU A 49 7.47 -5.16 10.74
C LEU A 49 6.07 -4.53 10.66
N LEU A 50 6.01 -3.21 10.56
CA LEU A 50 4.73 -2.52 10.46
C LEU A 50 3.95 -2.94 9.22
N LEU A 51 4.64 -3.08 8.09
CA LEU A 51 4.00 -3.55 6.88
C LEU A 51 3.45 -4.97 7.06
N ARG A 52 4.23 -5.85 7.65
CA ARG A 52 3.79 -7.22 7.89
C ARG A 52 2.59 -7.26 8.83
N MET A 53 2.61 -6.44 9.86
CA MET A 53 1.49 -6.36 10.79
C MET A 53 0.23 -5.89 10.09
N MET A 54 0.36 -5.06 9.09
CA MET A 54 -0.78 -4.56 8.34
C MET A 54 -1.18 -5.48 7.18
N GLY A 55 -0.57 -6.64 7.09
CA GLY A 55 -0.98 -7.64 6.12
C GLY A 55 -0.14 -7.73 4.85
N ALA A 56 0.90 -6.94 4.72
CA ALA A 56 1.78 -7.04 3.57
C ALA A 56 2.65 -8.28 3.66
N GLN A 57 2.97 -8.84 2.50
CA GLN A 57 3.95 -9.92 2.42
C GLN A 57 5.28 -9.29 2.06
N VAL A 58 6.26 -9.46 2.92
CA VAL A 58 7.55 -8.82 2.73
C VAL A 58 8.65 -9.86 2.92
N GLY A 59 9.51 -9.98 1.92
CA GLY A 59 10.62 -10.93 1.98
C GLY A 59 11.78 -10.43 2.81
N HIS A 60 12.94 -11.00 2.56
CA HIS A 60 14.16 -10.66 3.30
C HIS A 60 14.94 -9.56 2.59
N GLY A 61 15.65 -8.77 3.37
CA GLY A 61 16.55 -7.78 2.80
C GLY A 61 15.85 -6.63 2.11
N VAL A 62 14.62 -6.37 2.49
CA VAL A 62 13.86 -5.26 1.91
C VAL A 62 14.29 -3.96 2.56
N VAL A 63 14.55 -2.96 1.72
CA VAL A 63 14.95 -1.63 2.16
C VAL A 63 13.85 -0.64 1.81
N ILE A 64 13.39 0.11 2.78
CA ILE A 64 12.34 1.11 2.59
C ILE A 64 12.90 2.45 2.99
N LYS A 65 13.09 3.30 1.99
CA LYS A 65 13.65 4.63 2.21
C LYS A 65 12.60 5.57 2.81
N PRO A 66 13.01 6.73 3.31
CA PRO A 66 12.05 7.69 3.85
C PRO A 66 11.04 8.16 2.81
N TRP A 67 9.90 8.58 3.29
CA TRP A 67 8.84 9.16 2.47
C TRP A 67 8.22 8.20 1.46
N VAL A 68 8.37 6.90 1.67
CA VAL A 68 7.69 5.91 0.84
C VAL A 68 6.22 5.88 1.25
N LYS A 69 5.35 6.04 0.27
CA LYS A 69 3.91 6.05 0.49
C LYS A 69 3.29 4.80 -0.10
N ILE A 70 2.60 4.04 0.74
CA ILE A 70 1.92 2.81 0.33
C ILE A 70 0.46 2.97 0.71
N LYS A 71 -0.43 2.78 -0.25
CA LYS A 71 -1.84 3.00 0.01
C LYS A 71 -2.46 1.87 0.81
N LEU A 72 -2.34 0.64 0.33
CA LEU A 72 -2.97 -0.51 0.98
C LEU A 72 -1.93 -1.60 1.21
N PRO A 73 -1.31 -1.63 2.38
CA PRO A 73 -0.25 -2.62 2.63
C PRO A 73 -0.71 -4.06 2.53
N TRP A 74 -1.97 -4.34 2.86
CA TRP A 74 -2.47 -5.71 2.78
C TRP A 74 -2.67 -6.19 1.35
N LYS A 75 -2.50 -5.32 0.38
CA LYS A 75 -2.54 -5.68 -1.04
C LYS A 75 -1.15 -5.53 -1.67
N LEU A 76 -0.12 -5.62 -0.87
CA LEU A 76 1.24 -5.48 -1.34
C LEU A 76 2.03 -6.72 -1.01
N SER A 77 2.79 -7.21 -1.99
CA SER A 77 3.71 -8.31 -1.80
C SER A 77 5.07 -7.89 -2.34
N LEU A 78 6.07 -7.94 -1.47
CA LEU A 78 7.45 -7.62 -1.82
C LEU A 78 8.28 -8.89 -1.69
N GLY A 79 9.04 -9.21 -2.73
CA GLY A 79 9.96 -10.33 -2.68
C GLY A 79 11.19 -10.03 -1.84
N ASN A 80 12.24 -10.81 -2.05
CA ASN A 80 13.48 -10.62 -1.33
C ASN A 80 14.33 -9.55 -1.99
N GLN A 81 15.07 -8.79 -1.17
CA GLN A 81 16.02 -7.81 -1.70
C GLN A 81 15.36 -6.75 -2.56
N VAL A 82 14.18 -6.30 -2.15
CA VAL A 82 13.49 -5.23 -2.83
C VAL A 82 13.87 -3.91 -2.18
N TRP A 83 14.14 -2.93 -3.01
CA TRP A 83 14.55 -1.60 -2.56
C TRP A 83 13.49 -0.61 -2.99
N LEU A 84 12.83 0.03 -2.03
CA LEU A 84 11.85 1.08 -2.32
C LEU A 84 12.53 2.43 -2.15
N GLY A 85 12.72 3.12 -3.26
CA GLY A 85 13.43 4.40 -3.27
C GLY A 85 12.69 5.49 -2.53
N GLU A 86 13.43 6.51 -2.14
CA GLU A 86 12.89 7.62 -1.38
C GLU A 86 11.75 8.28 -2.13
N SER A 87 10.68 8.58 -1.42
CA SER A 87 9.50 9.28 -1.97
C SER A 87 8.79 8.50 -3.07
N CYS A 88 9.02 7.22 -3.21
CA CYS A 88 8.23 6.46 -4.18
C CYS A 88 6.83 6.26 -3.61
N TRP A 89 5.86 6.13 -4.50
CA TRP A 89 4.47 6.01 -4.13
C TRP A 89 3.88 4.77 -4.78
N ILE A 90 3.39 3.88 -3.95
CA ILE A 90 2.69 2.68 -4.41
C ILE A 90 1.20 2.90 -4.14
N ASP A 91 0.49 3.30 -5.19
CA ASP A 91 -0.94 3.56 -5.10
C ASP A 91 -1.66 2.29 -5.55
N ASN A 92 -1.67 1.31 -4.66
CA ASN A 92 -2.12 -0.03 -4.99
C ASN A 92 -3.55 -0.27 -4.53
N ILE A 93 -4.49 0.27 -5.27
CA ILE A 93 -5.90 -0.04 -5.08
C ILE A 93 -6.12 -1.52 -5.35
N SER A 94 -5.45 -2.05 -6.35
CA SER A 94 -5.42 -3.48 -6.63
C SER A 94 -4.13 -4.08 -6.13
N GLU A 95 -4.09 -5.40 -6.03
CA GLU A 95 -2.93 -6.09 -5.54
C GLU A 95 -1.69 -5.81 -6.39
N VAL A 96 -0.57 -5.54 -5.73
CA VAL A 96 0.72 -5.33 -6.38
C VAL A 96 1.69 -6.35 -5.83
N ARG A 97 2.39 -7.03 -6.73
CA ARG A 97 3.43 -7.98 -6.38
C ARG A 97 4.73 -7.54 -7.02
N ILE A 98 5.73 -7.34 -6.20
CA ILE A 98 7.07 -6.97 -6.67
C ILE A 98 7.98 -8.15 -6.40
N GLY A 99 8.63 -8.63 -7.44
CA GLY A 99 9.47 -9.81 -7.35
C GLY A 99 10.78 -9.55 -6.63
N ASN A 100 11.66 -10.53 -6.66
CA ASN A 100 12.94 -10.44 -5.98
C ASN A 100 13.90 -9.52 -6.72
N ASN A 101 14.77 -8.89 -5.96
CA ASN A 101 15.87 -8.08 -6.52
C ASN A 101 15.39 -6.94 -7.40
N VAL A 102 14.28 -6.32 -7.00
CA VAL A 102 13.72 -5.18 -7.73
C VAL A 102 14.04 -3.91 -6.98
N CYS A 103 14.47 -2.91 -7.72
CA CYS A 103 14.73 -1.60 -7.17
C CYS A 103 13.75 -0.61 -7.76
N ILE A 104 12.94 0.00 -6.91
CA ILE A 104 12.00 1.04 -7.33
C ILE A 104 12.70 2.37 -7.16
N SER A 105 12.74 3.13 -8.24
CA SER A 105 13.46 4.40 -8.26
C SER A 105 12.86 5.40 -7.31
N GLN A 106 13.70 6.29 -6.83
CA GLN A 106 13.24 7.39 -6.01
C GLN A 106 12.21 8.22 -6.79
N GLY A 107 11.13 8.60 -6.13
CA GLY A 107 10.07 9.37 -6.75
C GLY A 107 9.18 8.62 -7.71
N ALA A 108 9.37 7.32 -7.87
CA ALA A 108 8.56 6.53 -8.80
C ALA A 108 7.13 6.40 -8.30
N LEU A 109 6.21 6.26 -9.24
CA LEU A 109 4.80 6.05 -8.91
C LEU A 109 4.34 4.74 -9.53
N LEU A 110 3.89 3.83 -8.69
CA LEU A 110 3.26 2.60 -9.12
C LEU A 110 1.77 2.75 -8.93
N LEU A 111 1.04 2.73 -10.02
CA LEU A 111 -0.37 3.02 -10.03
C LEU A 111 -1.15 1.80 -10.52
N THR A 112 -2.14 1.37 -9.75
CA THR A 112 -3.01 0.29 -10.15
C THR A 112 -4.43 0.79 -10.18
N GLY A 113 -5.35 -0.08 -10.61
CA GLY A 113 -6.76 0.27 -10.60
C GLY A 113 -7.25 0.85 -11.91
N ASN A 114 -6.36 1.06 -12.87
CA ASN A 114 -6.76 1.52 -14.18
C ASN A 114 -6.28 0.53 -15.22
N HIS A 115 -7.22 -0.20 -15.77
CA HIS A 115 -6.92 -1.30 -16.67
C HIS A 115 -6.30 -0.86 -17.98
N ASP A 116 -6.60 0.34 -18.40
CA ASP A 116 -6.15 0.82 -19.69
C ASP A 116 -4.66 0.95 -19.73
N TYR A 117 -4.07 1.36 -18.64
CA TYR A 117 -2.61 1.46 -18.55
C TYR A 117 -1.97 0.10 -18.73
N ALA A 118 -2.52 -0.88 -18.07
CA ALA A 118 -1.98 -2.22 -18.16
C ALA A 118 -2.02 -2.73 -19.57
N LYS A 119 -3.09 -2.43 -20.28
CA LYS A 119 -3.22 -2.90 -21.65
C LYS A 119 -2.22 -2.28 -22.58
N ARG A 120 -1.87 -1.04 -22.33
CA ARG A 120 -0.96 -0.35 -23.22
C ARG A 120 0.47 -0.78 -23.05
N SER A 121 0.78 -1.34 -21.92
CA SER A 121 2.14 -1.84 -21.68
C SER A 121 2.45 -3.13 -22.44
#